data_d54a5dc09c2a708c907b14f6463e96b9
#
_entry.id   d54a5dc09c2a708c907b14f6463e96b9
#
_cell.length_a   1.000
_cell.length_b   1.000
_cell.length_c   1.000
_cell.angle_alpha   90.00
_cell.angle_beta   90.00
_cell.angle_gamma   90.00
#
_symmetry.space_group_name_H-M   'P 1'
#
loop_
_entity.id
_entity.type
_entity.pdbx_description
1 polymer ?
#
loop_
_entity_poly.entity_id
_entity_poly.type
_entity_poly.pdbx_seq_one_letter_code
_entity_poly.pdbx_strand_id
1 'polypeptide(L)'
;MSSRWLLLPVLLLVALLQGCTLSRTQIREAGAIVAASPGRGDTCHQADHCAVPSPLLEAAQQAIAESTPEHPVNAVTLLDDSEAALVARLSLIRAARHSIDVQTYIWDEDDIGQLVLNELVRAAQRGVKVRILADQLFSFNDLDLLDRLARVSPNLEVKLYNPTFHDAQTPPLEFAAGIACCFMKFNQRMHNKLLLVDDAIGITGGRNYQNRYFNWDPDFDYLDRDVMAGGPVGREMADSFALFWNHRRSVPLIRLRDVNRRIRSDRAAPGWPAPRYTDPARVARAQAEAEDPDWLAAWIGDDTLRVSQVNYFSDLPAKTDEPTKRSARELTGRLMHMVADAKHEVVLQTPYLVLSKRAQDIFKRLHKENPPPNVIISTNSLAATDAFAVYALSYKHRRRYLTEYGFQIHELKPHADSAAEAWEEANEDQADGPSGQPIAATGKPRKRFPGNERRPGLFGSHGGRNRPAPLRSNGRRYSLHAKSMVVDDSFAMVGSHNFDPRSDHYNTEAGVIVYDPRFASEVRASILEDTLPQNAWTIARREPTIPVLGDISQAIGNLSSHLPLFDLWPFRYATSYEIKPGCTPLAPDNPKFRECYTPVGDFPDVAISPKLIYTRLITAFGAGVKGIL
;
A
#
# COMPACT_ATOMS: atom_id res chain seq x y z
N MET A 1 30.55 -40.56 -36.32
CA MET A 1 29.11 -40.53 -35.97
C MET A 1 28.75 -39.12 -35.61
N SER A 2 27.81 -38.56 -36.29
CA SER A 2 27.72 -37.20 -36.79
C SER A 2 27.12 -36.20 -35.78
N SER A 3 27.69 -35.00 -35.76
CA SER A 3 27.28 -33.79 -35.07
C SER A 3 25.83 -33.29 -35.39
N ARG A 4 25.12 -34.02 -36.23
CA ARG A 4 23.73 -33.72 -36.64
C ARG A 4 22.68 -33.92 -35.55
N TRP A 5 22.95 -34.76 -34.55
CA TRP A 5 21.98 -35.04 -33.45
C TRP A 5 21.98 -33.96 -32.36
N LEU A 6 23.00 -33.16 -32.25
CA LEU A 6 23.07 -32.01 -31.32
C LEU A 6 22.41 -30.75 -31.90
N LEU A 7 22.27 -30.65 -33.24
CA LEU A 7 21.62 -29.51 -33.89
C LEU A 7 20.10 -29.50 -33.74
N LEU A 8 19.46 -30.69 -33.67
CA LEU A 8 18.01 -30.81 -33.55
C LEU A 8 17.46 -30.22 -32.23
N PRO A 9 18.01 -30.55 -31.03
CA PRO A 9 17.55 -29.95 -29.76
C PRO A 9 17.89 -28.45 -29.68
N VAL A 10 18.99 -27.99 -30.27
CA VAL A 10 19.34 -26.57 -30.32
C VAL A 10 18.37 -25.82 -31.24
N LEU A 11 18.03 -26.37 -32.40
CA LEU A 11 17.01 -25.79 -33.30
C LEU A 11 15.61 -25.79 -32.67
N LEU A 12 15.25 -26.86 -31.94
CA LEU A 12 14.00 -26.92 -31.19
C LEU A 12 13.98 -25.89 -30.04
N LEU A 13 15.11 -25.73 -29.35
CA LEU A 13 15.25 -24.73 -28.29
C LEU A 13 15.18 -23.31 -28.85
N VAL A 14 15.81 -23.03 -30.00
CA VAL A 14 15.76 -21.76 -30.71
C VAL A 14 14.34 -21.50 -31.25
N ALA A 15 13.67 -22.52 -31.80
CA ALA A 15 12.28 -22.39 -32.26
C ALA A 15 11.29 -22.16 -31.10
N LEU A 16 11.51 -22.79 -29.94
CA LEU A 16 10.76 -22.54 -28.71
C LEU A 16 11.02 -21.13 -28.16
N LEU A 17 12.24 -20.61 -28.27
CA LEU A 17 12.60 -19.26 -27.87
C LEU A 17 12.03 -18.18 -28.80
N GLN A 18 11.90 -18.47 -30.10
CA GLN A 18 11.26 -17.55 -31.06
C GLN A 18 9.73 -17.43 -30.87
N GLY A 19 9.07 -18.45 -30.29
CA GLY A 19 7.65 -18.39 -29.94
C GLY A 19 7.29 -17.48 -28.76
N CYS A 20 8.31 -16.95 -28.04
CA CYS A 20 8.10 -16.18 -26.82
C CYS A 20 7.94 -14.66 -27.01
N THR A 21 8.14 -14.13 -28.22
CA THR A 21 8.04 -12.68 -28.49
C THR A 21 7.04 -12.37 -29.62
N LEU A 22 6.31 -11.26 -29.46
CA LEU A 22 5.44 -10.78 -30.53
C LEU A 22 6.24 -10.28 -31.73
N SER A 23 5.82 -10.65 -32.96
CA SER A 23 6.38 -10.09 -34.17
C SER A 23 5.93 -8.64 -34.35
N ARG A 24 6.73 -7.85 -35.11
CA ARG A 24 6.35 -6.46 -35.48
C ARG A 24 5.03 -6.41 -36.23
N THR A 25 4.71 -7.44 -37.01
CA THR A 25 3.45 -7.55 -37.73
C THR A 25 2.26 -7.70 -36.81
N GLN A 26 2.36 -8.57 -35.79
CA GLN A 26 1.29 -8.76 -34.81
C GLN A 26 1.03 -7.49 -33.99
N ILE A 27 2.08 -6.76 -33.62
CA ILE A 27 1.92 -5.48 -32.89
C ILE A 27 1.24 -4.43 -33.77
N ARG A 28 1.63 -4.33 -35.07
CA ARG A 28 1.00 -3.40 -36.00
C ARG A 28 -0.45 -3.76 -36.28
N GLU A 29 -0.76 -5.05 -36.46
CA GLU A 29 -2.14 -5.53 -36.65
C GLU A 29 -3.02 -5.18 -35.43
N ALA A 30 -2.59 -5.48 -34.22
CA ALA A 30 -3.31 -5.11 -33.01
C ALA A 30 -3.50 -3.59 -32.89
N GLY A 31 -2.46 -2.80 -33.17
CA GLY A 31 -2.54 -1.34 -33.20
C GLY A 31 -3.55 -0.80 -34.22
N ALA A 32 -3.61 -1.40 -35.41
CA ALA A 32 -4.57 -1.02 -36.43
C ALA A 32 -6.02 -1.34 -36.03
N ILE A 33 -6.24 -2.50 -35.41
CA ILE A 33 -7.55 -2.90 -34.84
C ILE A 33 -7.98 -1.92 -33.75
N VAL A 34 -7.09 -1.58 -32.82
CA VAL A 34 -7.35 -0.60 -31.77
C VAL A 34 -7.70 0.76 -32.37
N ALA A 35 -6.92 1.26 -33.32
CA ALA A 35 -7.17 2.55 -33.98
C ALA A 35 -8.50 2.61 -34.75
N ALA A 36 -8.94 1.50 -35.33
CA ALA A 36 -10.19 1.38 -36.05
C ALA A 36 -11.42 1.10 -35.18
N SER A 37 -11.26 1.00 -33.83
CA SER A 37 -12.37 0.69 -32.95
C SER A 37 -13.39 1.83 -32.93
N PRO A 38 -14.71 1.54 -32.95
CA PRO A 38 -15.75 2.57 -33.00
C PRO A 38 -15.88 3.28 -31.63
N GLY A 39 -16.49 4.48 -31.63
CA GLY A 39 -16.80 5.23 -30.41
C GLY A 39 -15.60 5.87 -29.70
N ARG A 40 -14.48 6.03 -30.42
CA ARG A 40 -13.25 6.64 -29.87
C ARG A 40 -13.20 8.16 -29.95
N GLY A 41 -14.21 8.80 -30.53
CA GLY A 41 -14.28 10.27 -30.62
C GLY A 41 -14.53 10.92 -29.26
N ASP A 42 -14.03 12.14 -29.08
CA ASP A 42 -14.26 12.91 -27.87
C ASP A 42 -15.74 13.28 -27.73
N THR A 43 -16.25 13.16 -26.51
CA THR A 43 -17.64 13.48 -26.15
C THR A 43 -17.82 14.95 -25.79
N CYS A 44 -16.72 15.67 -25.54
CA CYS A 44 -16.69 17.08 -25.22
C CYS A 44 -15.83 17.85 -26.22
N HIS A 45 -16.31 19.00 -26.69
CA HIS A 45 -15.62 19.86 -27.64
C HIS A 45 -15.27 21.25 -27.07
N GLN A 46 -15.46 21.45 -25.76
CA GLN A 46 -15.06 22.66 -25.07
C GLN A 46 -13.56 22.64 -24.76
N ALA A 47 -12.95 23.81 -24.64
CA ALA A 47 -11.52 23.94 -24.40
C ALA A 47 -11.04 23.39 -23.02
N ASP A 48 -11.95 23.35 -22.07
CA ASP A 48 -11.73 22.79 -20.73
C ASP A 48 -12.07 21.29 -20.64
N HIS A 49 -12.40 20.67 -21.76
CA HIS A 49 -12.85 19.27 -21.83
C HIS A 49 -14.03 18.96 -20.89
N CYS A 50 -14.97 19.91 -20.71
CA CYS A 50 -16.15 19.79 -19.83
C CYS A 50 -15.75 19.38 -18.39
N ALA A 51 -14.69 19.97 -17.86
CA ALA A 51 -14.24 19.74 -16.50
C ALA A 51 -15.25 20.29 -15.50
N VAL A 52 -15.48 19.53 -14.42
CA VAL A 52 -16.27 19.99 -13.26
C VAL A 52 -15.35 20.81 -12.35
N PRO A 53 -15.69 22.05 -11.98
CA PRO A 53 -14.86 22.84 -11.07
C PRO A 53 -14.65 22.11 -9.74
N SER A 54 -13.41 22.20 -9.19
CA SER A 54 -13.07 21.59 -7.91
C SER A 54 -12.24 22.59 -7.08
N PRO A 55 -12.65 22.90 -5.86
CA PRO A 55 -11.88 23.78 -4.97
C PRO A 55 -10.49 23.21 -4.68
N LEU A 56 -10.31 21.89 -4.74
CA LEU A 56 -9.02 21.24 -4.51
C LEU A 56 -8.01 21.57 -5.62
N LEU A 57 -8.44 21.49 -6.88
CA LEU A 57 -7.59 21.86 -8.02
C LEU A 57 -7.33 23.37 -8.06
N GLU A 58 -8.33 24.19 -7.70
CA GLU A 58 -8.20 25.64 -7.63
C GLU A 58 -7.18 26.06 -6.57
N ALA A 59 -7.20 25.44 -5.38
CA ALA A 59 -6.21 25.70 -4.34
C ALA A 59 -4.77 25.39 -4.80
N ALA A 60 -4.57 24.32 -5.57
CA ALA A 60 -3.28 23.98 -6.15
C ALA A 60 -2.83 24.98 -7.22
N GLN A 61 -3.75 25.41 -8.10
CA GLN A 61 -3.48 26.42 -9.13
C GLN A 61 -3.15 27.77 -8.52
N GLN A 62 -3.82 28.16 -7.44
CA GLN A 62 -3.52 29.34 -6.67
C GLN A 62 -2.12 29.24 -6.04
N ALA A 63 -1.79 28.09 -5.44
CA ALA A 63 -0.47 27.84 -4.87
C ALA A 63 0.65 27.99 -5.93
N ILE A 64 0.42 27.50 -7.16
CA ILE A 64 1.35 27.68 -8.29
C ILE A 64 1.48 29.18 -8.65
N ALA A 65 0.37 29.89 -8.74
CA ALA A 65 0.35 31.31 -9.11
C ALA A 65 1.06 32.22 -8.10
N GLU A 66 1.01 31.85 -6.81
CA GLU A 66 1.66 32.58 -5.72
C GLU A 66 3.13 32.19 -5.54
N SER A 67 3.57 31.07 -6.11
CA SER A 67 4.93 30.56 -5.96
C SER A 67 5.95 31.33 -6.76
N THR A 68 7.12 31.56 -6.15
CA THR A 68 8.36 31.91 -6.85
C THR A 68 9.45 30.89 -6.52
N PRO A 69 10.55 30.85 -7.28
CA PRO A 69 11.66 29.92 -6.96
C PRO A 69 12.22 30.12 -5.54
N GLU A 70 12.19 31.35 -5.01
CA GLU A 70 12.70 31.73 -3.69
C GLU A 70 11.65 31.47 -2.60
N HIS A 71 10.37 31.53 -2.95
CA HIS A 71 9.24 31.42 -2.02
C HIS A 71 8.19 30.45 -2.61
N PRO A 72 8.45 29.15 -2.63
CA PRO A 72 7.47 28.18 -3.09
C PRO A 72 6.29 28.11 -2.11
N VAL A 73 5.09 27.95 -2.67
CA VAL A 73 3.85 27.73 -1.91
C VAL A 73 3.22 26.44 -2.40
N ASN A 74 2.94 25.52 -1.48
CA ASN A 74 2.22 24.29 -1.77
C ASN A 74 0.98 24.22 -0.88
N ALA A 75 -0.09 23.65 -1.39
CA ALA A 75 -1.30 23.30 -0.65
C ALA A 75 -1.22 21.82 -0.28
N VAL A 76 -1.27 21.49 1.00
CA VAL A 76 -1.12 20.09 1.47
C VAL A 76 -2.25 19.73 2.42
N THR A 77 -2.86 18.57 2.20
CA THR A 77 -3.93 18.02 3.06
C THR A 77 -3.61 16.59 3.42
N LEU A 78 -3.76 16.23 4.69
CA LEU A 78 -3.70 14.85 5.15
C LEU A 78 -5.04 14.16 4.80
N LEU A 79 -5.00 13.02 4.16
CA LEU A 79 -6.17 12.21 3.82
C LEU A 79 -6.15 10.92 4.66
N ASP A 80 -6.51 11.04 5.93
CA ASP A 80 -6.64 9.91 6.84
C ASP A 80 -8.00 9.23 6.67
N ASP A 81 -9.07 10.02 6.56
CA ASP A 81 -10.40 9.51 6.32
C ASP A 81 -10.52 8.83 4.95
N SER A 82 -11.19 7.69 4.93
CA SER A 82 -11.28 6.84 3.73
C SER A 82 -12.27 7.37 2.69
N GLU A 83 -13.38 8.01 3.15
CA GLU A 83 -14.38 8.61 2.27
C GLU A 83 -13.81 9.89 1.65
N ALA A 84 -13.23 10.79 2.45
CA ALA A 84 -12.55 11.97 1.96
C ALA A 84 -11.44 11.63 0.94
N ALA A 85 -10.67 10.56 1.19
CA ALA A 85 -9.65 10.08 0.27
C ALA A 85 -10.23 9.60 -1.08
N LEU A 86 -11.42 8.98 -1.09
CA LEU A 86 -12.11 8.57 -2.31
C LEU A 86 -12.70 9.78 -3.04
N VAL A 87 -13.45 10.60 -2.32
CA VAL A 87 -14.16 11.77 -2.86
C VAL A 87 -13.18 12.77 -3.47
N ALA A 88 -12.01 13.02 -2.82
CA ALA A 88 -10.94 13.84 -3.39
C ALA A 88 -10.47 13.31 -4.75
N ARG A 89 -10.29 11.98 -4.88
CA ARG A 89 -9.89 11.36 -6.16
C ARG A 89 -10.94 11.57 -7.24
N LEU A 90 -12.20 11.34 -6.93
CA LEU A 90 -13.30 11.49 -7.88
C LEU A 90 -13.42 12.95 -8.35
N SER A 91 -13.40 13.91 -7.39
CA SER A 91 -13.45 15.34 -7.69
C SER A 91 -12.30 15.78 -8.60
N LEU A 92 -11.06 15.40 -8.28
CA LEU A 92 -9.88 15.75 -9.07
C LEU A 92 -9.92 15.13 -10.48
N ILE A 93 -10.37 13.85 -10.63
CA ILE A 93 -10.52 13.21 -11.93
C ILE A 93 -11.54 13.97 -12.82
N ARG A 94 -12.66 14.41 -12.20
CA ARG A 94 -13.68 15.20 -12.91
C ARG A 94 -13.22 16.60 -13.24
N ALA A 95 -12.40 17.21 -12.40
CA ALA A 95 -11.86 18.55 -12.61
C ALA A 95 -10.69 18.63 -13.61
N ALA A 96 -10.10 17.50 -13.98
CA ALA A 96 -8.97 17.45 -14.92
C ALA A 96 -9.30 18.09 -16.27
N ARG A 97 -8.39 18.97 -16.75
CA ARG A 97 -8.51 19.69 -18.02
C ARG A 97 -7.51 19.21 -19.07
N HIS A 98 -6.36 18.70 -18.68
CA HIS A 98 -5.28 18.36 -19.61
C HIS A 98 -4.82 16.92 -19.46
N SER A 99 -4.49 16.47 -18.25
CA SER A 99 -3.88 15.18 -18.02
C SER A 99 -4.24 14.56 -16.69
N ILE A 100 -4.29 13.22 -16.66
CA ILE A 100 -4.37 12.42 -15.45
C ILE A 100 -3.33 11.31 -15.56
N ASP A 101 -2.45 11.22 -14.56
CA ASP A 101 -1.44 10.18 -14.44
C ASP A 101 -1.73 9.32 -13.19
N VAL A 102 -1.88 8.03 -13.39
CA VAL A 102 -2.15 7.08 -12.32
C VAL A 102 -1.03 6.06 -12.25
N GLN A 103 -0.47 5.89 -11.05
CA GLN A 103 0.49 4.85 -10.73
C GLN A 103 -0.01 4.04 -9.54
N THR A 104 -0.07 2.70 -9.66
CA THR A 104 -0.61 1.85 -8.60
C THR A 104 0.01 0.46 -8.57
N TYR A 105 -0.03 -0.17 -7.38
CA TYR A 105 0.44 -1.52 -7.18
C TYR A 105 -0.68 -2.56 -7.32
N ILE A 106 -1.88 -2.27 -6.76
CA ILE A 106 -3.06 -3.15 -6.82
C ILE A 106 -4.22 -2.39 -7.47
N TRP A 107 -4.90 -3.07 -8.41
CA TRP A 107 -6.18 -2.64 -8.94
C TRP A 107 -7.11 -3.85 -9.00
N ASP A 108 -8.15 -3.85 -8.18
CA ASP A 108 -9.20 -4.89 -8.19
C ASP A 108 -10.43 -4.42 -8.99
N GLU A 109 -11.27 -5.38 -9.39
CA GLU A 109 -12.50 -5.13 -10.15
C GLU A 109 -13.73 -5.10 -9.22
N ASP A 110 -13.54 -4.64 -7.97
CA ASP A 110 -14.61 -4.39 -7.01
C ASP A 110 -15.25 -3.01 -7.21
N ASP A 111 -16.13 -2.56 -6.31
CA ASP A 111 -16.89 -1.33 -6.50
C ASP A 111 -15.98 -0.09 -6.63
N ILE A 112 -14.96 0.02 -5.77
CA ILE A 112 -13.98 1.13 -5.83
C ILE A 112 -13.17 1.07 -7.12
N GLY A 113 -12.63 -0.09 -7.46
CA GLY A 113 -11.83 -0.23 -8.68
C GLY A 113 -12.64 0.06 -9.94
N GLN A 114 -13.91 -0.39 -10.01
CA GLN A 114 -14.81 -0.08 -11.12
C GLN A 114 -15.19 1.41 -11.15
N LEU A 115 -15.49 2.02 -9.99
CA LEU A 115 -15.87 3.43 -9.89
C LEU A 115 -14.76 4.34 -10.41
N VAL A 116 -13.56 4.21 -9.86
CA VAL A 116 -12.42 5.06 -10.25
C VAL A 116 -12.04 4.82 -11.71
N LEU A 117 -12.01 3.56 -12.18
CA LEU A 117 -11.70 3.25 -13.59
C LEU A 117 -12.73 3.86 -14.54
N ASN A 118 -14.01 3.83 -14.16
CA ASN A 118 -15.08 4.40 -14.98
C ASN A 118 -14.96 5.93 -15.09
N GLU A 119 -14.60 6.63 -13.99
CA GLU A 119 -14.34 8.07 -14.01
C GLU A 119 -13.12 8.42 -14.88
N LEU A 120 -12.05 7.63 -14.83
CA LEU A 120 -10.87 7.80 -15.69
C LEU A 120 -11.21 7.59 -17.18
N VAL A 121 -12.04 6.58 -17.50
CA VAL A 121 -12.51 6.35 -18.86
C VAL A 121 -13.37 7.53 -19.35
N ARG A 122 -14.28 8.04 -18.50
CA ARG A 122 -15.08 9.24 -18.82
C ARG A 122 -14.20 10.46 -19.05
N ALA A 123 -13.17 10.67 -18.22
CA ALA A 123 -12.21 11.75 -18.43
C ALA A 123 -11.49 11.62 -19.80
N ALA A 124 -11.04 10.42 -20.16
CA ALA A 124 -10.41 10.16 -21.45
C ALA A 124 -11.38 10.37 -22.63
N GLN A 125 -12.66 9.99 -22.47
CA GLN A 125 -13.69 10.19 -23.49
C GLN A 125 -14.05 11.67 -23.68
N ARG A 126 -13.92 12.53 -22.68
CA ARG A 126 -14.09 14.00 -22.85
C ARG A 126 -12.85 14.69 -23.42
N GLY A 127 -11.74 13.99 -23.65
CA GLY A 127 -10.54 14.53 -24.30
C GLY A 127 -9.32 14.67 -23.40
N VAL A 128 -9.44 14.42 -22.10
CA VAL A 128 -8.32 14.48 -21.15
C VAL A 128 -7.34 13.33 -21.41
N LYS A 129 -6.04 13.61 -21.43
CA LYS A 129 -5.00 12.59 -21.60
C LYS A 129 -4.82 11.78 -20.31
N VAL A 130 -5.24 10.53 -20.32
CA VAL A 130 -5.18 9.61 -19.17
C VAL A 130 -4.11 8.56 -19.40
N ARG A 131 -3.16 8.44 -18.45
CA ARG A 131 -2.11 7.41 -18.45
C ARG A 131 -2.19 6.59 -17.16
N ILE A 132 -2.35 5.28 -17.30
CA ILE A 132 -2.39 4.34 -16.15
C ILE A 132 -1.17 3.43 -16.22
N LEU A 133 -0.35 3.45 -15.19
CA LEU A 133 0.77 2.55 -14.98
C LEU A 133 0.50 1.68 -13.75
N ALA A 134 0.21 0.40 -13.97
CA ALA A 134 -0.11 -0.54 -12.91
C ALA A 134 0.92 -1.68 -12.83
N ASP A 135 1.17 -2.20 -11.63
CA ASP A 135 2.03 -3.37 -11.49
C ASP A 135 1.35 -4.61 -12.08
N GLN A 136 2.07 -5.36 -12.93
CA GLN A 136 1.48 -6.47 -13.68
C GLN A 136 0.98 -7.61 -12.80
N LEU A 137 1.60 -7.87 -11.64
CA LEU A 137 1.31 -9.07 -10.86
C LEU A 137 0.01 -8.96 -10.04
N PHE A 138 -0.40 -7.74 -9.70
CA PHE A 138 -1.47 -7.46 -8.74
C PHE A 138 -2.60 -6.59 -9.31
N SER A 139 -2.55 -6.26 -10.59
CA SER A 139 -3.56 -5.40 -11.23
C SER A 139 -4.14 -6.05 -12.48
N PHE A 140 -5.40 -5.76 -12.75
CA PHE A 140 -6.09 -6.11 -14.01
C PHE A 140 -5.98 -7.58 -14.42
N ASN A 141 -6.73 -8.46 -13.74
CA ASN A 141 -6.70 -9.90 -14.02
C ASN A 141 -7.64 -10.35 -15.14
N ASP A 142 -8.43 -9.45 -15.74
CA ASP A 142 -9.36 -9.76 -16.84
C ASP A 142 -8.80 -9.28 -18.18
N LEU A 143 -8.58 -10.21 -19.11
CA LEU A 143 -8.11 -9.90 -20.48
C LEU A 143 -9.16 -9.17 -21.30
N ASP A 144 -10.46 -9.40 -21.04
CA ASP A 144 -11.53 -8.69 -21.74
C ASP A 144 -11.59 -7.23 -21.29
N LEU A 145 -11.35 -6.94 -20.01
CA LEU A 145 -11.19 -5.58 -19.52
C LEU A 145 -10.00 -4.88 -20.15
N LEU A 146 -8.84 -5.55 -20.22
CA LEU A 146 -7.63 -4.98 -20.85
C LEU A 146 -7.82 -4.72 -22.35
N ASP A 147 -8.53 -5.59 -23.08
CA ASP A 147 -8.90 -5.36 -24.48
C ASP A 147 -9.79 -4.12 -24.62
N ARG A 148 -10.81 -3.96 -23.76
CA ARG A 148 -11.70 -2.80 -23.73
C ARG A 148 -10.94 -1.51 -23.42
N LEU A 149 -10.06 -1.52 -22.42
CA LEU A 149 -9.23 -0.36 -22.07
C LEU A 149 -8.32 0.09 -23.21
N ALA A 150 -7.75 -0.86 -23.96
CA ALA A 150 -6.93 -0.53 -25.13
C ALA A 150 -7.71 0.17 -26.24
N ARG A 151 -9.06 0.00 -26.30
CA ARG A 151 -9.91 0.44 -27.41
C ARG A 151 -10.83 1.61 -27.08
N VAL A 152 -11.07 1.91 -25.79
CA VAL A 152 -12.18 2.79 -25.36
C VAL A 152 -12.00 4.25 -25.76
N SER A 153 -10.77 4.77 -25.77
CA SER A 153 -10.45 6.15 -26.16
C SER A 153 -9.01 6.25 -26.67
N PRO A 154 -8.72 7.13 -27.63
CA PRO A 154 -7.34 7.45 -28.02
C PRO A 154 -6.57 8.20 -26.93
N ASN A 155 -7.29 8.82 -25.99
CA ASN A 155 -6.72 9.59 -24.90
C ASN A 155 -6.40 8.73 -23.66
N LEU A 156 -6.74 7.41 -23.65
CA LEU A 156 -6.41 6.48 -22.59
C LEU A 156 -5.28 5.55 -23.01
N GLU A 157 -4.18 5.56 -22.27
CA GLU A 157 -3.10 4.60 -22.43
C GLU A 157 -2.82 3.87 -21.12
N VAL A 158 -2.80 2.54 -21.17
CA VAL A 158 -2.47 1.68 -20.02
C VAL A 158 -1.17 0.94 -20.31
N LYS A 159 -0.25 0.95 -19.34
CA LYS A 159 0.96 0.13 -19.33
C LYS A 159 1.00 -0.73 -18.08
N LEU A 160 1.51 -1.95 -18.22
CA LEU A 160 1.80 -2.81 -17.07
C LEU A 160 3.30 -2.80 -16.78
N TYR A 161 3.65 -2.61 -15.50
CA TYR A 161 5.04 -2.59 -15.07
C TYR A 161 5.54 -3.99 -14.77
N ASN A 162 6.73 -4.32 -15.27
CA ASN A 162 7.46 -5.57 -15.07
C ASN A 162 6.68 -6.86 -15.40
N PRO A 163 6.06 -6.99 -16.59
CA PRO A 163 5.48 -8.25 -17.04
C PRO A 163 6.60 -9.24 -17.38
N THR A 164 6.98 -10.06 -16.40
CA THR A 164 8.20 -10.89 -16.43
C THR A 164 8.23 -11.83 -17.62
N PHE A 165 7.08 -12.37 -18.03
CA PHE A 165 6.93 -13.28 -19.17
C PHE A 165 6.25 -12.64 -20.39
N HIS A 166 6.12 -11.31 -20.42
CA HIS A 166 5.46 -10.54 -21.48
C HIS A 166 3.96 -10.83 -21.66
N ASP A 167 3.30 -11.33 -20.63
CA ASP A 167 1.86 -11.49 -20.53
C ASP A 167 1.28 -10.58 -19.44
N ALA A 168 0.03 -10.17 -19.60
CA ALA A 168 -0.69 -9.46 -18.56
C ALA A 168 -1.02 -10.40 -17.39
N GLN A 169 -1.44 -11.62 -17.70
CA GLN A 169 -1.68 -12.66 -16.71
C GLN A 169 -0.43 -13.52 -16.51
N THR A 170 -0.22 -14.00 -15.28
CA THR A 170 0.86 -14.95 -14.98
C THR A 170 0.25 -16.29 -14.61
N PRO A 171 0.17 -17.26 -15.56
CA PRO A 171 -0.33 -18.61 -15.29
C PRO A 171 0.50 -19.31 -14.20
N PRO A 172 -0.07 -20.30 -13.47
CA PRO A 172 0.61 -20.99 -12.36
C PRO A 172 1.98 -21.58 -12.71
N LEU A 173 2.15 -22.09 -13.94
CA LEU A 173 3.44 -22.64 -14.39
C LEU A 173 4.49 -21.55 -14.62
N GLU A 174 4.11 -20.41 -15.19
CA GLU A 174 5.01 -19.27 -15.37
C GLU A 174 5.34 -18.62 -14.00
N PHE A 175 4.38 -18.62 -13.08
CA PHE A 175 4.63 -18.18 -11.72
C PHE A 175 5.68 -19.08 -11.03
N ALA A 176 5.54 -20.39 -11.12
CA ALA A 176 6.52 -21.33 -10.58
C ALA A 176 7.89 -21.19 -11.27
N ALA A 177 7.91 -20.99 -12.59
CA ALA A 177 9.13 -20.71 -13.35
C ALA A 177 9.76 -19.37 -12.89
N GLY A 178 8.98 -18.32 -12.69
CA GLY A 178 9.46 -17.03 -12.19
C GLY A 178 10.18 -17.14 -10.85
N ILE A 179 9.65 -17.98 -9.95
CA ILE A 179 10.31 -18.26 -8.66
C ILE A 179 11.60 -19.06 -8.87
N ALA A 180 11.59 -20.06 -9.74
CA ALA A 180 12.72 -20.98 -9.90
C ALA A 180 13.88 -20.39 -10.72
N CYS A 181 13.60 -19.71 -11.85
CA CYS A 181 14.64 -19.21 -12.75
C CYS A 181 14.99 -17.75 -12.58
N CYS A 182 14.02 -16.93 -12.15
CA CYS A 182 14.10 -15.48 -12.36
C CYS A 182 13.64 -14.71 -11.11
N PHE A 183 13.82 -15.30 -9.94
CA PHE A 183 13.31 -14.84 -8.64
C PHE A 183 13.51 -13.35 -8.39
N MET A 184 14.73 -12.84 -8.61
CA MET A 184 15.05 -11.42 -8.39
C MET A 184 14.20 -10.51 -9.28
N LYS A 185 14.17 -10.76 -10.59
CA LYS A 185 13.40 -9.97 -11.55
C LYS A 185 11.90 -10.08 -11.28
N PHE A 186 11.42 -11.29 -10.99
CA PHE A 186 10.01 -11.57 -10.71
C PHE A 186 9.54 -10.88 -9.42
N ASN A 187 10.41 -10.80 -8.42
CA ASN A 187 10.10 -10.22 -7.10
C ASN A 187 10.27 -8.69 -7.02
N GLN A 188 10.89 -8.06 -8.02
CA GLN A 188 11.04 -6.60 -8.09
C GLN A 188 9.77 -5.96 -8.62
N ARG A 189 9.05 -5.20 -7.75
CA ARG A 189 7.74 -4.62 -8.08
C ARG A 189 7.75 -3.10 -7.99
N MET A 190 6.84 -2.48 -8.71
CA MET A 190 6.54 -1.06 -8.57
C MET A 190 5.48 -0.89 -7.48
N HIS A 191 5.90 -0.37 -6.32
CA HIS A 191 4.99 -0.17 -5.18
C HIS A 191 4.55 1.30 -5.02
N ASN A 192 5.00 2.18 -5.91
CA ASN A 192 4.57 3.57 -5.99
C ASN A 192 3.06 3.70 -6.21
N LYS A 193 2.45 4.68 -5.57
CA LYS A 193 1.03 5.04 -5.70
C LYS A 193 0.93 6.53 -5.91
N LEU A 194 0.27 6.93 -7.00
CA LEU A 194 0.09 8.32 -7.37
C LEU A 194 -1.19 8.47 -8.21
N LEU A 195 -1.99 9.45 -7.91
CA LEU A 195 -2.94 10.09 -8.81
C LEU A 195 -2.48 11.52 -8.99
N LEU A 196 -2.14 11.94 -10.19
CA LEU A 196 -1.69 13.30 -10.51
C LEU A 196 -2.61 13.91 -11.57
N VAL A 197 -3.06 15.12 -11.34
CA VAL A 197 -3.96 15.85 -12.24
C VAL A 197 -3.29 17.14 -12.69
N ASP A 198 -3.26 17.33 -14.01
CA ASP A 198 -2.78 18.54 -14.72
C ASP A 198 -1.36 18.99 -14.31
N ASP A 199 -0.51 18.06 -13.87
CA ASP A 199 0.82 18.33 -13.29
C ASP A 199 0.78 19.31 -12.10
N ALA A 200 -0.38 19.59 -11.53
CA ALA A 200 -0.62 20.61 -10.52
C ALA A 200 -0.86 20.07 -9.12
N ILE A 201 -1.58 18.94 -9.01
CA ILE A 201 -1.99 18.35 -7.73
C ILE A 201 -1.95 16.83 -7.81
N GLY A 202 -1.39 16.20 -6.78
CA GLY A 202 -1.34 14.75 -6.70
C GLY A 202 -1.73 14.21 -5.33
N ILE A 203 -2.27 12.99 -5.34
CA ILE A 203 -2.52 12.18 -4.14
C ILE A 203 -1.56 11.00 -4.16
N THR A 204 -0.80 10.83 -3.06
CA THR A 204 0.14 9.73 -2.87
C THR A 204 0.08 9.21 -1.43
N GLY A 205 0.38 7.93 -1.21
CA GLY A 205 0.33 7.33 0.12
C GLY A 205 0.33 5.80 0.07
N GLY A 206 -0.47 5.17 0.91
CA GLY A 206 -0.54 3.72 1.03
C GLY A 206 -1.69 3.07 0.25
N ARG A 207 -2.78 3.81 -0.06
CA ARG A 207 -4.01 3.25 -0.64
C ARG A 207 -3.82 2.76 -2.07
N ASN A 208 -4.38 1.55 -2.34
CA ASN A 208 -4.56 1.00 -3.68
C ASN A 208 -6.03 1.12 -4.10
N TYR A 209 -6.37 0.75 -5.34
CA TYR A 209 -7.75 0.79 -5.84
C TYR A 209 -8.46 -0.54 -5.56
N GLN A 210 -9.00 -0.67 -4.34
CA GLN A 210 -9.72 -1.85 -3.84
C GLN A 210 -10.62 -1.42 -2.66
N ASN A 211 -11.81 -2.03 -2.50
CA ASN A 211 -12.78 -1.73 -1.44
C ASN A 211 -12.16 -1.62 -0.04
N ARG A 212 -11.19 -2.48 0.26
CA ARG A 212 -10.52 -2.57 1.58
C ARG A 212 -9.72 -1.33 1.97
N TYR A 213 -9.34 -0.50 1.02
CA TYR A 213 -8.59 0.72 1.31
C TYR A 213 -9.49 1.94 1.54
N PHE A 214 -10.82 1.75 1.40
CA PHE A 214 -11.81 2.82 1.50
C PHE A 214 -12.99 2.45 2.41
N ASN A 215 -12.79 1.52 3.34
CA ASN A 215 -13.81 1.03 4.28
C ASN A 215 -15.07 0.44 3.61
N TRP A 216 -14.93 -0.16 2.42
CA TRP A 216 -16.05 -0.73 1.66
C TRP A 216 -16.10 -2.26 1.66
N ASP A 217 -15.16 -2.97 2.31
CA ASP A 217 -15.22 -4.43 2.45
C ASP A 217 -15.94 -4.77 3.78
N PRO A 218 -16.98 -5.64 3.78
CA PRO A 218 -17.76 -5.93 4.98
C PRO A 218 -17.00 -6.74 6.04
N ASP A 219 -15.91 -7.39 5.66
CA ASP A 219 -15.20 -8.36 6.52
C ASP A 219 -13.83 -7.86 6.97
N PHE A 220 -13.14 -7.07 6.12
CA PHE A 220 -11.74 -6.73 6.34
C PHE A 220 -11.34 -5.43 5.62
N ASP A 221 -10.90 -4.42 6.38
CA ASP A 221 -10.39 -3.17 5.83
C ASP A 221 -9.00 -2.79 6.33
N TYR A 222 -8.38 -1.87 5.57
CA TYR A 222 -7.10 -1.28 5.91
C TYR A 222 -7.27 0.12 6.47
N LEU A 223 -6.66 0.38 7.63
CA LEU A 223 -6.34 1.73 8.08
C LEU A 223 -5.14 2.21 7.30
N ASP A 224 -5.34 3.17 6.42
CA ASP A 224 -4.28 3.68 5.54
C ASP A 224 -4.33 5.21 5.45
N ARG A 225 -3.24 5.82 4.97
CA ARG A 225 -3.05 7.27 4.95
C ARG A 225 -2.47 7.71 3.63
N ASP A 226 -3.03 8.79 3.06
CA ASP A 226 -2.52 9.47 1.89
C ASP A 226 -2.27 10.96 2.20
N VAL A 227 -1.54 11.61 1.32
CA VAL A 227 -1.37 13.06 1.27
C VAL A 227 -1.80 13.56 -0.09
N MET A 228 -2.64 14.57 -0.11
CA MET A 228 -2.89 15.40 -1.27
C MET A 228 -1.95 16.59 -1.22
N ALA A 229 -1.20 16.83 -2.29
CA ALA A 229 -0.27 17.93 -2.37
C ALA A 229 -0.34 18.61 -3.75
N GLY A 230 -0.62 19.91 -3.74
CA GLY A 230 -0.73 20.74 -4.93
C GLY A 230 0.23 21.94 -4.88
N GLY A 231 0.61 22.42 -6.05
CA GLY A 231 1.60 23.48 -6.16
C GLY A 231 2.83 23.07 -6.97
N PRO A 232 4.00 23.68 -6.76
CA PRO A 232 5.26 23.30 -7.45
C PRO A 232 5.62 21.81 -7.30
N VAL A 233 5.24 21.15 -6.20
CA VAL A 233 5.47 19.72 -5.96
C VAL A 233 4.79 18.83 -7.00
N GLY A 234 3.71 19.27 -7.63
CA GLY A 234 3.06 18.56 -8.74
C GLY A 234 4.01 18.28 -9.90
N ARG A 235 4.96 19.18 -10.15
CA ARG A 235 5.98 18.98 -11.19
C ARG A 235 6.97 17.87 -10.82
N GLU A 236 7.38 17.78 -9.56
CA GLU A 236 8.24 16.67 -9.10
C GLU A 236 7.55 15.32 -9.27
N MET A 237 6.23 15.27 -9.00
CA MET A 237 5.40 14.07 -9.22
C MET A 237 5.33 13.70 -10.71
N ALA A 238 5.13 14.70 -11.60
CA ALA A 238 5.07 14.50 -13.04
C ALA A 238 6.40 13.99 -13.62
N ASP A 239 7.52 14.56 -13.19
CA ASP A 239 8.85 14.14 -13.62
C ASP A 239 9.15 12.70 -13.16
N SER A 240 8.79 12.35 -11.93
CA SER A 240 8.91 10.98 -11.43
C SER A 240 8.03 10.00 -12.23
N PHE A 241 6.75 10.34 -12.44
CA PHE A 241 5.86 9.50 -13.24
C PHE A 241 6.41 9.27 -14.66
N ALA A 242 6.93 10.33 -15.31
CA ALA A 242 7.49 10.24 -16.65
C ALA A 242 8.70 9.30 -16.74
N LEU A 243 9.56 9.25 -15.69
CA LEU A 243 10.67 8.30 -15.62
C LEU A 243 10.17 6.84 -15.62
N PHE A 244 9.14 6.53 -14.83
CA PHE A 244 8.53 5.20 -14.80
C PHE A 244 7.77 4.88 -16.08
N TRP A 245 7.00 5.84 -16.59
CA TRP A 245 6.21 5.67 -17.82
C TRP A 245 7.07 5.31 -19.03
N ASN A 246 8.23 5.95 -19.15
CA ASN A 246 9.15 5.74 -20.27
C ASN A 246 10.15 4.60 -20.03
N HIS A 247 10.13 3.98 -18.86
CA HIS A 247 11.06 2.90 -18.54
C HIS A 247 10.76 1.63 -19.35
N ARG A 248 11.80 0.85 -19.70
CA ARG A 248 11.69 -0.38 -20.50
C ARG A 248 10.81 -1.48 -19.89
N ARG A 249 10.57 -1.43 -18.57
CA ARG A 249 9.68 -2.38 -17.87
C ARG A 249 8.20 -1.98 -17.93
N SER A 250 7.89 -0.78 -18.37
CA SER A 250 6.52 -0.28 -18.57
C SER A 250 6.05 -0.63 -19.97
N VAL A 251 5.28 -1.71 -20.08
CA VAL A 251 4.91 -2.34 -21.36
C VAL A 251 3.48 -1.99 -21.73
N PRO A 252 3.23 -1.34 -22.90
CA PRO A 252 1.88 -1.06 -23.38
C PRO A 252 1.07 -2.35 -23.61
N LEU A 253 -0.25 -2.30 -23.40
CA LEU A 253 -1.16 -3.44 -23.51
C LEU A 253 -1.01 -4.21 -24.82
N ILE A 254 -0.93 -3.50 -25.96
CA ILE A 254 -0.80 -4.12 -27.29
C ILE A 254 0.51 -4.90 -27.50
N ARG A 255 1.49 -4.73 -26.60
CA ARG A 255 2.77 -5.46 -26.61
C ARG A 255 2.80 -6.65 -25.65
N LEU A 256 1.73 -6.89 -24.88
CA LEU A 256 1.57 -8.09 -24.05
C LEU A 256 0.98 -9.20 -24.91
N ARG A 257 1.54 -10.41 -24.85
CA ARG A 257 1.22 -11.53 -25.77
C ARG A 257 -0.24 -11.96 -25.71
N ASP A 258 -0.75 -12.12 -24.50
CA ASP A 258 -2.13 -12.55 -24.21
C ASP A 258 -3.14 -11.46 -24.63
N VAL A 259 -2.92 -10.20 -24.27
CA VAL A 259 -3.76 -9.06 -24.67
C VAL A 259 -3.72 -8.85 -26.18
N ASN A 260 -2.53 -8.88 -26.79
CA ASN A 260 -2.38 -8.76 -28.26
C ASN A 260 -3.15 -9.87 -28.99
N ARG A 261 -3.09 -11.12 -28.50
CA ARG A 261 -3.85 -12.23 -29.05
C ARG A 261 -5.36 -12.00 -28.91
N ARG A 262 -5.81 -11.51 -27.74
CA ARG A 262 -7.21 -11.20 -27.47
C ARG A 262 -7.73 -10.11 -28.42
N ILE A 263 -7.01 -9.00 -28.60
CA ILE A 263 -7.34 -7.91 -29.53
C ILE A 263 -7.48 -8.44 -30.97
N ARG A 264 -6.56 -9.28 -31.44
CA ARG A 264 -6.57 -9.81 -32.81
C ARG A 264 -7.62 -10.91 -33.04
N SER A 265 -8.03 -11.63 -31.98
CA SER A 265 -9.06 -12.68 -32.09
C SER A 265 -10.47 -12.12 -32.21
N ASP A 266 -10.73 -10.93 -31.64
CA ASP A 266 -12.03 -10.28 -31.68
C ASP A 266 -11.91 -8.90 -32.33
N ARG A 267 -12.31 -8.81 -33.61
CA ARG A 267 -12.27 -7.56 -34.36
C ARG A 267 -13.47 -6.67 -34.09
N ALA A 268 -14.57 -7.21 -33.58
CA ALA A 268 -15.72 -6.44 -33.12
C ALA A 268 -15.39 -5.85 -31.76
N ALA A 269 -15.05 -4.56 -31.69
CA ALA A 269 -14.74 -3.89 -30.45
C ALA A 269 -15.96 -3.97 -29.49
N PRO A 270 -15.86 -4.64 -28.36
CA PRO A 270 -16.91 -4.56 -27.35
C PRO A 270 -16.94 -3.13 -26.79
N GLY A 271 -18.13 -2.53 -26.71
CA GLY A 271 -18.31 -1.21 -26.09
C GLY A 271 -17.88 -1.21 -24.61
N TRP A 272 -17.66 -0.04 -24.04
CA TRP A 272 -17.41 0.08 -22.61
C TRP A 272 -18.69 -0.30 -21.84
N PRO A 273 -18.64 -1.28 -20.92
CA PRO A 273 -19.84 -1.73 -20.22
C PRO A 273 -20.25 -0.72 -19.16
N ALA A 274 -21.55 -0.65 -18.86
CA ALA A 274 -22.01 0.00 -17.63
C ALA A 274 -21.43 -0.73 -16.41
N PRO A 275 -20.92 -0.02 -15.41
CA PRO A 275 -20.39 -0.64 -14.19
C PRO A 275 -21.51 -1.37 -13.44
N ARG A 276 -21.14 -2.42 -12.72
CA ARG A 276 -22.06 -3.20 -11.89
C ARG A 276 -21.57 -3.17 -10.45
N TYR A 277 -22.16 -2.30 -9.68
CA TYR A 277 -21.80 -2.12 -8.28
C TYR A 277 -22.54 -3.10 -7.37
N THR A 278 -21.89 -3.52 -6.30
CA THR A 278 -22.48 -4.31 -5.22
C THR A 278 -23.33 -3.40 -4.32
N ASP A 279 -22.84 -2.17 -4.07
CA ASP A 279 -23.57 -1.12 -3.34
C ASP A 279 -23.73 0.15 -4.21
N PRO A 280 -24.76 0.19 -5.08
CA PRO A 280 -25.00 1.36 -5.94
C PRO A 280 -25.37 2.64 -5.19
N ALA A 281 -25.97 2.53 -3.99
CA ALA A 281 -26.38 3.69 -3.20
C ALA A 281 -25.16 4.42 -2.64
N ARG A 282 -24.19 3.67 -2.10
CA ARG A 282 -22.93 4.22 -1.61
C ARG A 282 -22.09 4.85 -2.73
N VAL A 283 -22.06 4.20 -3.90
CA VAL A 283 -21.42 4.78 -5.09
C VAL A 283 -22.07 6.12 -5.48
N ALA A 284 -23.40 6.17 -5.50
CA ALA A 284 -24.13 7.40 -5.87
C ALA A 284 -23.85 8.54 -4.88
N ARG A 285 -23.74 8.24 -3.58
CA ARG A 285 -23.39 9.21 -2.55
C ARG A 285 -21.98 9.77 -2.79
N ALA A 286 -20.95 8.91 -2.86
CA ALA A 286 -19.59 9.34 -3.11
C ALA A 286 -19.43 10.15 -4.41
N GLN A 287 -20.25 9.83 -5.44
CA GLN A 287 -20.29 10.60 -6.68
C GLN A 287 -20.93 11.99 -6.49
N ALA A 288 -21.97 12.12 -5.66
CA ALA A 288 -22.60 13.39 -5.37
C ALA A 288 -21.69 14.29 -4.52
N GLU A 289 -21.07 13.75 -3.48
CA GLU A 289 -20.10 14.45 -2.62
C GLU A 289 -18.90 14.99 -3.42
N ALA A 290 -18.45 14.24 -4.43
CA ALA A 290 -17.34 14.66 -5.31
C ALA A 290 -17.69 15.87 -6.22
N GLU A 291 -18.98 16.21 -6.36
CA GLU A 291 -19.47 17.37 -7.11
C GLU A 291 -19.96 18.49 -6.19
N ASP A 292 -20.01 18.25 -4.88
CA ASP A 292 -20.46 19.22 -3.89
C ASP A 292 -19.27 20.06 -3.38
N PRO A 293 -19.16 21.35 -3.77
CA PRO A 293 -18.06 22.20 -3.35
C PRO A 293 -18.10 22.52 -1.85
N ASP A 294 -19.28 22.54 -1.22
CA ASP A 294 -19.43 22.83 0.21
C ASP A 294 -18.94 21.63 1.03
N TRP A 295 -19.27 20.41 0.60
CA TRP A 295 -18.74 19.19 1.20
C TRP A 295 -17.21 19.10 1.05
N LEU A 296 -16.70 19.35 -0.16
CA LEU A 296 -15.27 19.33 -0.43
C LEU A 296 -14.50 20.38 0.39
N ALA A 297 -15.08 21.55 0.59
CA ALA A 297 -14.47 22.58 1.43
C ALA A 297 -14.46 22.17 2.91
N ALA A 298 -15.58 21.70 3.44
CA ALA A 298 -15.72 21.36 4.86
C ALA A 298 -14.90 20.12 5.28
N TRP A 299 -14.83 19.11 4.44
CA TRP A 299 -14.19 17.83 4.78
C TRP A 299 -12.74 17.70 4.30
N ILE A 300 -12.28 18.56 3.40
CA ILE A 300 -10.96 18.47 2.81
C ILE A 300 -10.27 19.83 2.74
N GLY A 301 -11.01 20.87 2.31
CA GLY A 301 -10.45 22.19 2.03
C GLY A 301 -10.02 22.95 3.28
N ASP A 302 -10.80 22.89 4.34
CA ASP A 302 -10.54 23.60 5.60
C ASP A 302 -9.27 23.09 6.31
N ASP A 303 -8.92 21.81 6.09
CA ASP A 303 -7.69 21.18 6.61
C ASP A 303 -6.48 21.38 5.68
N THR A 304 -6.63 22.12 4.59
CA THR A 304 -5.53 22.36 3.64
C THR A 304 -4.54 23.38 4.16
N LEU A 305 -3.33 22.94 4.46
CA LEU A 305 -2.23 23.79 4.90
C LEU A 305 -1.49 24.42 3.72
N ARG A 306 -1.16 25.71 3.88
CA ARG A 306 -0.23 26.43 2.98
C ARG A 306 1.17 26.27 3.54
N VAL A 307 2.05 25.58 2.81
CA VAL A 307 3.40 25.23 3.25
C VAL A 307 4.43 25.57 2.18
N SER A 308 5.64 25.96 2.62
CA SER A 308 6.70 26.34 1.69
C SER A 308 7.49 25.13 1.19
N GLN A 309 7.88 24.22 2.08
CA GLN A 309 8.78 23.13 1.73
C GLN A 309 8.06 21.78 1.75
N VAL A 310 7.80 21.29 0.53
CA VAL A 310 7.26 19.96 0.28
C VAL A 310 8.15 19.31 -0.77
N ASN A 311 8.49 18.05 -0.57
CA ASN A 311 9.25 17.30 -1.56
C ASN A 311 8.57 15.95 -1.85
N TYR A 312 8.40 15.63 -3.11
CA TYR A 312 8.03 14.29 -3.55
C TYR A 312 9.29 13.49 -3.84
N PHE A 313 9.47 12.40 -3.12
CA PHE A 313 10.58 11.49 -3.31
C PHE A 313 10.09 10.16 -3.86
N SER A 314 10.80 9.67 -4.84
CA SER A 314 10.54 8.36 -5.43
C SER A 314 11.87 7.66 -5.68
N ASP A 315 11.90 6.36 -5.44
CA ASP A 315 12.99 5.55 -5.96
C ASP A 315 12.98 5.59 -7.49
N LEU A 316 14.16 5.53 -8.10
CA LEU A 316 14.24 5.49 -9.56
C LEU A 316 13.84 4.10 -10.09
N PRO A 317 13.27 3.99 -11.31
CA PRO A 317 13.01 2.70 -11.96
C PRO A 317 14.25 1.82 -12.05
N ALA A 318 15.45 2.41 -12.12
CA ALA A 318 16.74 1.72 -12.11
C ALA A 318 17.00 0.90 -10.83
N LYS A 319 16.31 1.19 -9.72
CA LYS A 319 16.40 0.38 -8.49
C LYS A 319 16.04 -1.09 -8.76
N THR A 320 15.09 -1.34 -9.64
CA THR A 320 14.69 -2.71 -10.02
C THR A 320 15.65 -3.35 -11.02
N ASP A 321 16.45 -2.58 -11.74
CA ASP A 321 17.48 -3.09 -12.67
C ASP A 321 18.84 -3.26 -12.00
N GLU A 322 19.18 -2.33 -11.12
CA GLU A 322 20.45 -2.24 -10.42
C GLU A 322 20.22 -2.04 -8.90
N PRO A 323 19.69 -3.07 -8.20
CA PRO A 323 19.28 -2.93 -6.79
C PRO A 323 20.43 -2.59 -5.83
N THR A 324 21.67 -2.71 -6.27
CA THR A 324 22.87 -2.33 -5.50
C THR A 324 23.27 -0.87 -5.69
N LYS A 325 22.78 -0.17 -6.70
CA LYS A 325 23.08 1.25 -6.94
C LYS A 325 22.47 2.13 -5.87
N ARG A 326 23.33 2.81 -5.12
CA ARG A 326 22.90 3.72 -4.04
C ARG A 326 22.05 4.88 -4.55
N SER A 327 22.38 5.44 -5.71
CA SER A 327 21.64 6.54 -6.35
C SER A 327 20.23 6.19 -6.79
N ALA A 328 19.93 4.90 -6.97
CA ALA A 328 18.59 4.46 -7.35
C ALA A 328 17.62 4.31 -6.16
N ARG A 329 18.12 4.47 -4.91
CA ARG A 329 17.36 4.34 -3.65
C ARG A 329 17.25 5.68 -2.96
N GLU A 330 16.76 6.67 -3.66
CA GLU A 330 16.75 8.04 -3.15
C GLU A 330 15.88 8.17 -1.91
N LEU A 331 14.63 7.69 -1.95
CA LEU A 331 13.70 7.75 -0.82
C LEU A 331 14.26 7.04 0.41
N THR A 332 14.65 5.77 0.27
CA THR A 332 15.25 5.00 1.38
C THR A 332 16.45 5.72 1.98
N GLY A 333 17.31 6.31 1.14
CA GLY A 333 18.49 7.05 1.60
C GLY A 333 18.13 8.26 2.45
N ARG A 334 17.16 9.06 2.03
CA ARG A 334 16.68 10.24 2.77
C ARG A 334 16.02 9.87 4.08
N LEU A 335 15.10 8.90 4.09
CA LEU A 335 14.45 8.42 5.32
C LEU A 335 15.48 7.99 6.38
N MET A 336 16.54 7.27 5.95
CA MET A 336 17.60 6.85 6.86
C MET A 336 18.41 8.02 7.44
N HIS A 337 18.63 9.10 6.68
CA HIS A 337 19.27 10.32 7.19
C HIS A 337 18.38 11.04 8.18
N MET A 338 17.10 11.24 7.84
CA MET A 338 16.14 11.93 8.69
C MET A 338 16.02 11.28 10.06
N VAL A 339 15.88 9.95 10.12
CA VAL A 339 15.86 9.22 11.39
C VAL A 339 17.19 9.34 12.14
N ALA A 340 18.32 9.32 11.41
CA ALA A 340 19.64 9.36 12.03
C ALA A 340 19.96 10.69 12.74
N ASP A 341 19.26 11.76 12.38
CA ASP A 341 19.44 13.12 12.91
C ASP A 341 18.43 13.47 14.01
N ALA A 342 17.50 12.56 14.34
CA ALA A 342 16.48 12.74 15.39
C ALA A 342 17.11 13.08 16.74
N LYS A 343 16.53 14.07 17.47
CA LYS A 343 17.01 14.55 18.77
C LYS A 343 16.04 14.29 19.91
N HIS A 344 14.73 14.34 19.64
CA HIS A 344 13.70 14.29 20.67
C HIS A 344 12.77 13.11 20.51
N GLU A 345 12.20 12.92 19.32
CA GLU A 345 11.20 11.89 19.10
C GLU A 345 11.20 11.36 17.65
N VAL A 346 10.93 10.08 17.51
CA VAL A 346 10.56 9.44 16.25
C VAL A 346 9.23 8.71 16.47
N VAL A 347 8.18 9.12 15.76
CA VAL A 347 6.91 8.39 15.71
C VAL A 347 6.82 7.70 14.37
N LEU A 348 6.76 6.38 14.37
CA LEU A 348 6.79 5.55 13.17
C LEU A 348 5.56 4.65 13.12
N GLN A 349 4.82 4.72 12.02
CA GLN A 349 3.73 3.82 11.73
C GLN A 349 4.05 2.94 10.52
N THR A 350 3.94 1.63 10.68
CA THR A 350 4.24 0.65 9.64
C THR A 350 3.43 -0.63 9.81
N PRO A 351 2.87 -1.21 8.73
CA PRO A 351 2.16 -2.49 8.82
C PRO A 351 3.08 -3.64 9.26
N TYR A 352 4.40 -3.51 9.03
CA TYR A 352 5.37 -4.59 9.17
C TYR A 352 6.65 -4.10 9.86
N LEU A 353 6.76 -4.29 11.16
CA LEU A 353 7.96 -3.89 11.92
C LEU A 353 9.11 -4.87 11.68
N VAL A 354 9.77 -4.77 10.54
CA VAL A 354 10.94 -5.57 10.16
C VAL A 354 12.03 -4.65 9.63
N LEU A 355 12.96 -4.25 10.50
CA LEU A 355 13.98 -3.26 10.16
C LEU A 355 15.11 -3.86 9.33
N SER A 356 15.55 -3.13 8.30
CA SER A 356 16.80 -3.42 7.59
C SER A 356 18.02 -3.28 8.51
N LYS A 357 19.14 -3.90 8.15
CA LYS A 357 20.38 -3.82 8.95
C LYS A 357 20.82 -2.38 9.20
N ARG A 358 20.68 -1.51 8.19
CA ARG A 358 21.04 -0.10 8.31
C ARG A 358 20.13 0.64 9.30
N ALA A 359 18.82 0.42 9.24
CA ALA A 359 17.87 0.99 10.19
C ALA A 359 18.16 0.51 11.63
N GLN A 360 18.45 -0.80 11.80
CA GLN A 360 18.85 -1.35 13.10
C GLN A 360 20.08 -0.64 13.67
N ASP A 361 21.10 -0.40 12.86
CA ASP A 361 22.33 0.27 13.29
C ASP A 361 22.08 1.75 13.68
N ILE A 362 21.16 2.44 12.97
CA ILE A 362 20.75 3.81 13.30
C ILE A 362 20.04 3.85 14.65
N PHE A 363 18.97 3.06 14.84
CA PHE A 363 18.23 3.05 16.10
C PHE A 363 19.08 2.59 17.29
N LYS A 364 20.00 1.65 17.07
CA LYS A 364 20.96 1.25 18.11
C LYS A 364 21.91 2.39 18.50
N ARG A 365 22.26 3.27 17.57
CA ARG A 365 23.06 4.45 17.88
C ARG A 365 22.24 5.50 18.63
N LEU A 366 21.04 5.82 18.15
CA LEU A 366 20.13 6.79 18.78
C LEU A 366 19.84 6.41 20.24
N HIS A 367 19.60 5.12 20.51
CA HIS A 367 19.35 4.65 21.90
C HIS A 367 20.54 4.83 22.85
N LYS A 368 21.74 5.09 22.35
CA LYS A 368 22.95 5.37 23.15
C LYS A 368 23.22 6.84 23.36
N GLU A 369 22.46 7.74 22.72
CA GLU A 369 22.55 9.17 22.95
C GLU A 369 22.09 9.51 24.38
N ASN A 370 22.44 10.68 24.92
CA ASN A 370 22.08 11.09 26.25
C ASN A 370 21.54 12.53 26.27
N PRO A 371 20.22 12.74 26.45
CA PRO A 371 19.18 11.71 26.50
C PRO A 371 18.93 11.07 25.12
N PRO A 372 18.48 9.82 25.07
CA PRO A 372 18.07 9.19 23.82
C PRO A 372 16.73 9.77 23.33
N PRO A 373 16.49 9.89 22.02
CA PRO A 373 15.18 10.25 21.51
C PRO A 373 14.14 9.19 21.87
N ASN A 374 12.90 9.62 22.09
CA ASN A 374 11.76 8.74 22.28
C ASN A 374 11.38 8.11 20.93
N VAL A 375 11.18 6.77 20.89
CA VAL A 375 10.80 6.08 19.64
C VAL A 375 9.49 5.32 19.86
N ILE A 376 8.40 5.83 19.28
CA ILE A 376 7.06 5.25 19.35
C ILE A 376 6.76 4.54 18.04
N ILE A 377 6.32 3.29 18.15
CA ILE A 377 6.01 2.43 17.00
C ILE A 377 4.54 2.01 17.05
N SER A 378 3.77 2.36 16.02
CA SER A 378 2.45 1.81 15.73
C SER A 378 2.57 0.74 14.64
N THR A 379 2.10 -0.49 14.91
CA THR A 379 2.20 -1.62 13.96
C THR A 379 1.08 -2.62 14.17
N ASN A 380 0.96 -3.63 13.30
CA ASN A 380 -0.05 -4.67 13.43
C ASN A 380 0.28 -5.68 14.53
N SER A 381 -0.75 -6.10 15.29
CA SER A 381 -0.72 -7.37 16.04
C SER A 381 -0.84 -8.58 15.11
N LEU A 382 -0.65 -9.80 15.66
CA LEU A 382 -0.96 -11.03 14.93
C LEU A 382 -2.47 -11.14 14.59
N ALA A 383 -3.32 -10.57 15.43
CA ALA A 383 -4.76 -10.57 15.23
C ALA A 383 -5.19 -9.60 14.10
N ALA A 384 -4.50 -8.47 13.94
CA ALA A 384 -4.81 -7.46 12.93
C ALA A 384 -4.15 -7.72 11.58
N THR A 385 -2.91 -8.27 11.54
CA THR A 385 -2.11 -8.37 10.30
C THR A 385 -2.75 -9.22 9.21
N ASP A 386 -2.59 -8.79 7.97
CA ASP A 386 -2.88 -9.55 6.76
C ASP A 386 -1.77 -10.56 6.39
N ALA A 387 -0.55 -10.39 6.94
CA ALA A 387 0.66 -11.10 6.56
C ALA A 387 1.32 -11.85 7.74
N PHE A 388 0.82 -13.05 8.03
CA PHE A 388 1.31 -13.90 9.13
C PHE A 388 2.83 -14.10 9.13
N ALA A 389 3.42 -14.37 7.95
CA ALA A 389 4.85 -14.64 7.84
C ALA A 389 5.72 -13.41 8.15
N VAL A 390 5.23 -12.22 7.81
CA VAL A 390 5.93 -10.95 8.09
C VAL A 390 5.88 -10.63 9.58
N TYR A 391 4.71 -10.82 10.20
CA TYR A 391 4.57 -10.69 11.66
C TYR A 391 5.54 -11.61 12.41
N ALA A 392 5.75 -12.82 11.90
CA ALA A 392 6.71 -13.76 12.48
C ALA A 392 8.14 -13.18 12.57
N LEU A 393 8.56 -12.41 11.55
CA LEU A 393 9.87 -11.75 11.55
C LEU A 393 9.92 -10.62 12.57
N SER A 394 8.88 -9.80 12.67
CA SER A 394 8.75 -8.76 13.70
C SER A 394 8.87 -9.36 15.11
N TYR A 395 8.08 -10.39 15.37
CA TYR A 395 8.06 -11.10 16.64
C TYR A 395 9.45 -11.64 17.05
N LYS A 396 10.21 -12.19 16.09
CA LYS A 396 11.57 -12.69 16.35
C LYS A 396 12.51 -11.62 16.89
N HIS A 397 12.34 -10.36 16.48
CA HIS A 397 13.22 -9.26 16.85
C HIS A 397 12.71 -8.44 18.04
N ARG A 398 11.56 -8.77 18.60
CA ARG A 398 10.85 -8.00 19.63
C ARG A 398 11.72 -7.67 20.86
N ARG A 399 12.50 -8.66 21.37
CA ARG A 399 13.44 -8.43 22.47
C ARG A 399 14.43 -7.32 22.12
N ARG A 400 15.06 -7.41 20.94
CA ARG A 400 16.05 -6.45 20.48
C ARG A 400 15.45 -5.06 20.32
N TYR A 401 14.22 -4.96 19.79
CA TYR A 401 13.51 -3.70 19.67
C TYR A 401 13.32 -3.00 21.01
N LEU A 402 12.96 -3.73 22.05
CA LEU A 402 12.76 -3.17 23.38
C LEU A 402 14.07 -2.85 24.10
N THR A 403 15.13 -3.69 23.96
CA THR A 403 16.34 -3.58 24.78
C THR A 403 17.51 -2.87 24.13
N GLU A 404 17.65 -2.98 22.79
CA GLU A 404 18.77 -2.40 22.08
C GLU A 404 18.40 -1.08 21.39
N TYR A 405 17.10 -0.87 21.10
CA TYR A 405 16.62 0.32 20.38
C TYR A 405 15.67 1.19 21.20
N GLY A 406 15.22 0.73 22.38
CA GLY A 406 14.36 1.47 23.30
C GLY A 406 12.96 1.77 22.75
N PHE A 407 12.43 0.93 21.85
CA PHE A 407 11.13 1.17 21.22
C PHE A 407 9.97 1.02 22.20
N GLN A 408 9.03 1.95 22.15
CA GLN A 408 7.69 1.81 22.69
C GLN A 408 6.79 1.28 21.56
N ILE A 409 6.35 0.02 21.68
CA ILE A 409 5.63 -0.67 20.61
C ILE A 409 4.16 -0.82 20.98
N HIS A 410 3.30 -0.35 20.08
CA HIS A 410 1.85 -0.49 20.16
C HIS A 410 1.37 -1.33 18.98
N GLU A 411 0.71 -2.45 19.27
CA GLU A 411 0.19 -3.38 18.25
C GLU A 411 -1.32 -3.21 18.11
N LEU A 412 -1.78 -2.81 16.92
CA LEU A 412 -3.19 -2.57 16.61
C LEU A 412 -4.06 -3.79 16.94
N LYS A 413 -5.21 -3.55 17.57
CA LYS A 413 -6.27 -4.53 17.78
C LYS A 413 -7.04 -4.77 16.48
N PRO A 414 -7.60 -5.98 16.26
CA PRO A 414 -8.37 -6.27 15.05
C PRO A 414 -9.70 -5.51 14.95
N HIS A 415 -10.21 -5.00 16.09
CA HIS A 415 -11.42 -4.19 16.21
C HIS A 415 -11.04 -2.92 16.98
N ALA A 416 -10.30 -2.03 16.33
CA ALA A 416 -9.92 -0.74 16.90
C ALA A 416 -11.14 0.20 16.87
N ASP A 417 -11.38 0.93 17.97
CA ASP A 417 -12.55 1.81 18.09
C ASP A 417 -12.49 2.97 17.09
N SER A 418 -11.32 3.58 16.87
CA SER A 418 -11.11 4.62 15.85
C SER A 418 -11.53 4.20 14.43
N ALA A 419 -11.35 2.92 14.11
CA ALA A 419 -11.75 2.37 12.83
C ALA A 419 -13.26 2.07 12.76
N ALA A 420 -13.89 1.72 13.89
CA ALA A 420 -15.32 1.47 13.97
C ALA A 420 -16.09 2.80 13.88
N GLU A 421 -15.64 3.84 14.54
CA GLU A 421 -16.22 5.20 14.48
C GLU A 421 -16.22 5.74 13.06
N ALA A 422 -15.10 5.69 12.35
CA ALA A 422 -14.98 6.11 10.95
C ALA A 422 -15.92 5.32 10.00
N TRP A 423 -16.25 4.07 10.35
CA TRP A 423 -17.21 3.29 9.56
C TRP A 423 -18.67 3.65 9.90
N GLU A 424 -18.97 3.91 11.15
CA GLU A 424 -20.30 4.33 11.60
C GLU A 424 -20.64 5.69 11.01
N GLU A 425 -19.76 6.68 11.06
CA GLU A 425 -19.90 7.99 10.41
C GLU A 425 -20.17 7.86 8.92
N ALA A 426 -19.37 7.05 8.20
CA ALA A 426 -19.55 6.81 6.76
C ALA A 426 -20.89 6.09 6.41
N ASN A 427 -21.62 5.54 7.38
CA ASN A 427 -22.86 4.78 7.18
C ASN A 427 -24.05 5.27 8.02
N GLU A 428 -23.95 6.38 8.76
CA GLU A 428 -25.03 6.94 9.58
C GLU A 428 -26.30 7.20 8.78
N ASP A 429 -26.19 7.65 7.54
CA ASP A 429 -27.33 7.88 6.64
C ASP A 429 -28.07 6.60 6.19
N GLN A 430 -27.49 5.42 6.41
CA GLN A 430 -28.20 4.15 6.15
C GLN A 430 -29.14 3.75 7.28
N ALA A 431 -28.99 4.32 8.47
CA ALA A 431 -29.86 4.03 9.64
C ALA A 431 -31.23 4.69 9.54
N ASP A 432 -31.39 5.78 8.79
CA ASP A 432 -32.62 6.57 8.69
C ASP A 432 -33.52 6.25 7.47
N GLY A 433 -33.22 5.19 6.72
CA GLY A 433 -34.10 4.68 5.66
C GLY A 433 -35.43 4.10 6.25
N PRO A 434 -36.58 4.21 5.55
CA PRO A 434 -37.91 3.85 6.09
C PRO A 434 -38.15 2.34 6.26
N SER A 435 -37.13 1.54 6.43
CA SER A 435 -37.25 0.11 6.76
C SER A 435 -36.11 -0.35 7.66
N GLY A 436 -36.29 -0.13 8.96
CA GLY A 436 -35.45 -0.73 10.01
C GLY A 436 -35.54 -2.26 10.05
N GLN A 437 -35.12 -2.93 9.02
CA GLN A 437 -34.79 -4.36 9.05
C GLN A 437 -33.39 -4.54 8.55
N PRO A 438 -32.52 -5.26 9.31
CA PRO A 438 -31.22 -5.67 8.82
C PRO A 438 -31.45 -6.46 7.53
N ILE A 439 -30.81 -6.06 6.44
CA ILE A 439 -30.82 -6.84 5.19
C ILE A 439 -30.14 -8.17 5.53
N ALA A 440 -30.96 -9.17 5.82
CA ALA A 440 -30.51 -10.55 5.96
C ALA A 440 -29.87 -10.92 4.62
N ALA A 441 -28.57 -11.23 4.65
CA ALA A 441 -27.83 -11.75 3.52
C ALA A 441 -28.49 -13.04 3.02
N THR A 442 -29.45 -12.92 2.08
CA THR A 442 -30.08 -14.03 1.38
C THR A 442 -29.21 -14.47 0.20
N GLY A 443 -28.01 -14.87 0.49
CA GLY A 443 -27.15 -15.61 -0.38
C GLY A 443 -26.36 -16.58 0.48
N LYS A 444 -26.29 -17.89 0.08
CA LYS A 444 -25.36 -18.83 0.72
C LYS A 444 -24.00 -18.15 0.79
N PRO A 445 -23.34 -18.10 1.96
CA PRO A 445 -22.06 -17.43 2.09
C PRO A 445 -21.11 -18.08 1.09
N ARG A 446 -20.81 -17.39 0.01
CA ARG A 446 -19.59 -17.68 -0.75
C ARG A 446 -18.49 -17.51 0.28
N LYS A 447 -17.74 -18.56 0.57
CA LYS A 447 -16.54 -18.53 1.40
C LYS A 447 -15.52 -17.59 0.72
N ARG A 448 -15.73 -16.27 0.80
CA ARG A 448 -14.73 -15.26 0.51
C ARG A 448 -13.87 -15.17 1.75
N PHE A 449 -12.67 -15.67 1.65
CA PHE A 449 -11.69 -15.52 2.71
C PHE A 449 -11.13 -14.08 2.64
N PRO A 450 -10.94 -13.40 3.78
CA PRO A 450 -10.17 -12.16 3.85
C PRO A 450 -8.79 -12.43 3.24
N GLY A 451 -8.34 -11.56 2.35
CA GLY A 451 -7.06 -11.76 1.65
C GLY A 451 -7.22 -12.33 0.24
N ASN A 452 -8.26 -11.90 -0.51
CA ASN A 452 -8.31 -12.05 -1.96
C ASN A 452 -7.40 -11.02 -2.68
N GLU A 453 -6.35 -10.54 -2.03
CA GLU A 453 -5.13 -10.43 -2.80
C GLU A 453 -4.89 -11.82 -3.35
N ARG A 454 -5.11 -12.03 -4.63
CA ARG A 454 -4.69 -13.25 -5.33
C ARG A 454 -3.16 -13.26 -5.34
N ARG A 455 -2.56 -13.24 -4.14
CA ARG A 455 -1.16 -13.59 -3.97
C ARG A 455 -1.09 -15.04 -4.42
N PRO A 456 -0.44 -15.34 -5.54
CA PRO A 456 -0.07 -16.69 -5.83
C PRO A 456 0.70 -17.14 -4.58
N GLY A 457 0.12 -18.06 -3.81
CA GLY A 457 0.83 -18.62 -2.65
C GLY A 457 2.18 -19.09 -3.13
N LEU A 458 3.23 -18.91 -2.37
CA LEU A 458 4.62 -19.21 -2.73
C LEU A 458 4.81 -20.61 -3.35
N PHE A 459 3.81 -21.47 -3.28
CA PHE A 459 3.74 -22.82 -3.81
C PHE A 459 2.35 -23.19 -4.32
N GLY A 460 1.61 -22.29 -4.95
CA GLY A 460 0.42 -22.64 -5.74
C GLY A 460 -0.70 -23.42 -5.04
N SER A 461 -0.63 -23.63 -3.73
CA SER A 461 -1.62 -24.40 -3.00
C SER A 461 -2.61 -23.47 -2.29
N HIS A 462 -3.90 -23.80 -2.44
CA HIS A 462 -5.04 -23.15 -1.76
C HIS A 462 -5.01 -23.24 -0.21
N GLY A 463 -3.88 -23.65 0.39
CA GLY A 463 -3.63 -23.80 1.82
C GLY A 463 -2.65 -22.75 2.35
N GLY A 464 -2.94 -21.45 2.21
CA GLY A 464 -2.01 -20.36 2.45
C GLY A 464 -1.42 -20.30 3.87
N ARG A 465 -0.12 -20.54 4.00
CA ARG A 465 0.66 -20.32 5.23
C ARG A 465 0.73 -18.84 5.66
N ASN A 466 0.39 -17.92 4.76
CA ASN A 466 0.38 -16.47 4.98
C ASN A 466 -1.05 -15.89 5.15
N ARG A 467 -2.04 -16.71 5.48
CA ARG A 467 -3.40 -16.22 5.75
C ARG A 467 -3.46 -15.54 7.11
N PRO A 468 -4.29 -14.48 7.26
CA PRO A 468 -4.59 -13.91 8.55
C PRO A 468 -4.99 -14.99 9.57
N ALA A 469 -4.58 -14.80 10.81
CA ALA A 469 -4.94 -15.73 11.89
C ALA A 469 -6.45 -15.67 12.13
N PRO A 470 -7.15 -16.79 12.41
CA PRO A 470 -8.54 -16.75 12.83
C PRO A 470 -8.66 -16.08 14.20
N LEU A 471 -9.70 -15.26 14.39
CA LEU A 471 -9.97 -14.53 15.63
C LEU A 471 -10.92 -15.33 16.54
N ARG A 472 -10.88 -15.02 17.85
CA ARG A 472 -11.86 -15.46 18.84
C ARG A 472 -13.09 -14.56 18.83
N SER A 473 -12.87 -13.27 18.66
CA SER A 473 -13.91 -12.25 18.49
C SER A 473 -14.57 -12.36 17.10
N ASN A 474 -15.77 -11.85 17.00
CA ASN A 474 -16.51 -11.66 15.75
C ASN A 474 -16.53 -10.17 15.42
N GLY A 475 -16.73 -9.85 14.17
CA GLY A 475 -16.82 -8.48 13.67
C GLY A 475 -15.87 -8.24 12.51
N ARG A 476 -15.95 -7.03 11.98
CA ARG A 476 -15.08 -6.55 10.92
C ARG A 476 -13.66 -6.44 11.44
N ARG A 477 -12.70 -6.92 10.68
CA ARG A 477 -11.28 -6.83 11.03
C ARG A 477 -10.66 -5.62 10.36
N TYR A 478 -9.91 -4.85 11.13
CA TYR A 478 -9.04 -3.79 10.61
C TYR A 478 -7.57 -4.21 10.67
N SER A 479 -6.82 -3.79 9.68
CA SER A 479 -5.37 -3.99 9.59
C SER A 479 -4.70 -2.68 9.26
N LEU A 480 -3.69 -2.31 10.01
CA LEU A 480 -2.88 -1.14 9.69
C LEU A 480 -2.14 -1.36 8.37
N HIS A 481 -2.27 -0.40 7.46
CA HIS A 481 -1.52 -0.38 6.21
C HIS A 481 -0.82 0.96 5.96
N ALA A 482 -1.06 1.99 6.77
CA ALA A 482 -0.39 3.29 6.71
C ALA A 482 1.12 3.18 6.91
N LYS A 483 1.87 3.98 6.18
CA LYS A 483 3.33 4.10 6.24
C LYS A 483 3.67 5.57 6.40
N SER A 484 3.85 5.95 7.65
CA SER A 484 4.05 7.34 8.04
C SER A 484 5.15 7.46 9.09
N MET A 485 5.82 8.60 9.10
CA MET A 485 6.88 8.88 10.06
C MET A 485 6.90 10.37 10.39
N VAL A 486 7.04 10.68 11.67
CA VAL A 486 7.28 12.03 12.17
C VAL A 486 8.58 12.04 12.94
N VAL A 487 9.39 13.08 12.77
CA VAL A 487 10.65 13.26 13.50
C VAL A 487 10.68 14.67 14.09
N ASP A 488 10.87 14.73 15.40
CA ASP A 488 11.06 15.95 16.20
C ASP A 488 9.98 17.04 15.96
N ASP A 489 8.74 16.62 15.66
CA ASP A 489 7.61 17.51 15.28
C ASP A 489 7.96 18.57 14.22
N SER A 490 9.02 18.36 13.46
CA SER A 490 9.54 19.33 12.48
C SER A 490 9.16 18.98 11.05
N PHE A 491 8.96 17.73 10.74
CA PHE A 491 8.51 17.25 9.45
C PHE A 491 7.81 15.88 9.56
N ALA A 492 6.96 15.61 8.60
CA ALA A 492 6.33 14.30 8.45
C ALA A 492 6.53 13.72 7.04
N MET A 493 6.58 12.41 6.97
CA MET A 493 6.58 11.62 5.74
C MET A 493 5.36 10.73 5.68
N VAL A 494 4.68 10.73 4.55
CA VAL A 494 3.62 9.76 4.21
C VAL A 494 3.89 9.19 2.82
N GLY A 495 3.77 7.86 2.66
CA GLY A 495 4.04 7.24 1.37
C GLY A 495 3.81 5.74 1.33
N SER A 496 4.48 5.07 0.39
CA SER A 496 4.33 3.63 0.15
C SER A 496 5.38 2.76 0.85
N HIS A 497 6.43 3.35 1.43
CA HIS A 497 7.58 2.63 1.99
C HIS A 497 7.25 1.97 3.33
N ASN A 498 7.28 0.64 3.42
CA ASN A 498 6.96 -0.12 4.64
C ASN A 498 8.05 -0.07 5.74
N PHE A 499 9.16 0.64 5.54
CA PHE A 499 10.33 0.65 6.42
C PHE A 499 10.94 -0.75 6.64
N ASP A 500 10.79 -1.64 5.66
CA ASP A 500 11.23 -3.02 5.67
C ASP A 500 12.30 -3.32 4.60
N PRO A 501 13.01 -4.47 4.68
CA PRO A 501 14.04 -4.82 3.70
C PRO A 501 13.52 -4.97 2.26
N ARG A 502 12.23 -5.28 2.06
CA ARG A 502 11.64 -5.39 0.73
C ARG A 502 11.51 -4.01 0.08
N SER A 503 11.01 -3.03 0.84
CA SER A 503 10.95 -1.64 0.40
C SER A 503 12.35 -1.06 0.20
N ASP A 504 13.33 -1.41 1.08
CA ASP A 504 14.71 -0.95 0.93
C ASP A 504 15.41 -1.48 -0.34
N HIS A 505 15.11 -2.74 -0.75
CA HIS A 505 15.97 -3.43 -1.73
C HIS A 505 15.28 -3.86 -3.03
N TYR A 506 13.99 -4.18 -3.00
CA TYR A 506 13.31 -4.83 -4.12
C TYR A 506 12.23 -3.99 -4.77
N ASN A 507 11.37 -3.37 -3.98
CA ASN A 507 10.31 -2.53 -4.51
C ASN A 507 10.84 -1.13 -4.83
N THR A 508 10.22 -0.46 -5.79
CA THR A 508 10.31 1.00 -5.88
C THR A 508 9.21 1.60 -5.03
N GLU A 509 9.53 2.63 -4.30
CA GLU A 509 8.64 3.31 -3.37
C GLU A 509 8.58 4.80 -3.67
N ALA A 510 7.51 5.46 -3.21
CA ALA A 510 7.34 6.90 -3.29
C ALA A 510 6.73 7.46 -2.02
N GLY A 511 6.90 8.75 -1.78
CA GLY A 511 6.30 9.45 -0.65
C GLY A 511 6.50 10.95 -0.72
N VAL A 512 5.72 11.65 0.06
CA VAL A 512 5.83 13.09 0.29
C VAL A 512 6.45 13.33 1.66
N ILE A 513 7.40 14.25 1.73
CA ILE A 513 7.95 14.78 2.96
C ILE A 513 7.57 16.25 3.05
N VAL A 514 6.86 16.60 4.11
CA VAL A 514 6.40 17.96 4.39
C VAL A 514 7.18 18.52 5.57
N TYR A 515 7.89 19.61 5.37
CA TYR A 515 8.68 20.29 6.39
C TYR A 515 7.86 21.46 6.99
N ASP A 516 6.82 21.10 7.72
CA ASP A 516 5.95 22.05 8.43
C ASP A 516 5.51 21.42 9.77
N PRO A 517 5.72 22.11 10.91
CA PRO A 517 5.37 21.59 12.23
C PRO A 517 3.85 21.34 12.40
N ARG A 518 2.98 22.08 11.71
CA ARG A 518 1.52 21.88 11.80
C ARG A 518 1.15 20.55 11.16
N PHE A 519 1.63 20.30 9.94
CA PHE A 519 1.44 19.04 9.26
C PHE A 519 2.08 17.87 10.03
N ALA A 520 3.28 18.06 10.59
CA ALA A 520 3.93 17.05 11.42
C ALA A 520 3.07 16.73 12.67
N SER A 521 2.48 17.75 13.31
CA SER A 521 1.58 17.58 14.45
C SER A 521 0.31 16.82 14.09
N GLU A 522 -0.31 17.07 12.93
CA GLU A 522 -1.48 16.34 12.44
C GLU A 522 -1.16 14.86 12.22
N VAL A 523 -0.09 14.55 11.47
CA VAL A 523 0.33 13.17 11.23
C VAL A 523 0.68 12.46 12.56
N ARG A 524 1.36 13.17 13.46
CA ARG A 524 1.69 12.66 14.79
C ARG A 524 0.44 12.33 15.60
N ALA A 525 -0.52 13.24 15.65
CA ALA A 525 -1.78 13.05 16.37
C ALA A 525 -2.52 11.82 15.86
N SER A 526 -2.67 11.67 14.55
CA SER A 526 -3.30 10.54 13.92
C SER A 526 -2.57 9.20 14.21
N ILE A 527 -1.23 9.17 14.18
CA ILE A 527 -0.49 7.95 14.54
C ILE A 527 -0.68 7.61 16.03
N LEU A 528 -0.65 8.62 16.91
CA LEU A 528 -0.80 8.40 18.35
C LEU A 528 -2.20 7.95 18.74
N GLU A 529 -3.24 8.36 18.03
CA GLU A 529 -4.60 7.85 18.19
C GLU A 529 -4.66 6.35 18.00
N ASP A 530 -4.02 5.80 16.97
CA ASP A 530 -3.91 4.37 16.73
C ASP A 530 -3.12 3.63 17.83
N THR A 531 -2.37 4.34 18.67
CA THR A 531 -1.63 3.75 19.82
C THR A 531 -2.41 3.77 21.13
N LEU A 532 -3.56 4.45 21.16
CA LEU A 532 -4.40 4.52 22.37
C LEU A 532 -4.84 3.12 22.84
N PRO A 533 -5.04 2.92 24.13
CA PRO A 533 -5.36 1.58 24.68
C PRO A 533 -6.63 0.93 24.10
N GLN A 534 -7.62 1.68 23.68
CA GLN A 534 -8.79 1.14 22.98
C GLN A 534 -8.43 0.57 21.59
N ASN A 535 -7.43 1.15 20.92
CA ASN A 535 -7.01 0.80 19.58
C ASN A 535 -5.83 -0.19 19.53
N ALA A 536 -4.96 -0.22 20.53
CA ALA A 536 -3.76 -1.04 20.51
C ALA A 536 -3.41 -1.69 21.86
N TRP A 537 -2.70 -2.82 21.77
CA TRP A 537 -2.02 -3.41 22.90
C TRP A 537 -0.60 -2.86 23.04
N THR A 538 -0.20 -2.55 24.28
CA THR A 538 1.17 -2.13 24.58
C THR A 538 2.07 -3.34 24.75
N ILE A 539 3.22 -3.37 24.08
CA ILE A 539 4.20 -4.44 24.18
C ILE A 539 5.24 -4.09 25.24
N ALA A 540 5.36 -4.92 26.27
CA ALA A 540 6.33 -4.69 27.33
C ALA A 540 7.00 -5.99 27.80
N ARG A 541 8.07 -5.84 28.59
CA ARG A 541 8.80 -6.96 29.17
C ARG A 541 7.87 -7.78 30.08
N ARG A 542 7.91 -9.11 29.92
CA ARG A 542 7.21 -10.07 30.77
C ARG A 542 7.83 -10.11 32.17
N GLU A 543 6.99 -10.29 33.20
CA GLU A 543 7.50 -10.61 34.53
C GLU A 543 8.08 -12.02 34.55
N PRO A 544 9.25 -12.23 35.18
CA PRO A 544 9.77 -13.57 35.39
C PRO A 544 8.86 -14.31 36.36
N THR A 545 8.33 -15.45 35.92
CA THR A 545 7.45 -16.30 36.75
C THR A 545 8.21 -16.96 37.93
N ILE A 546 9.56 -16.99 37.88
CA ILE A 546 10.43 -17.56 38.90
C ILE A 546 11.68 -16.66 39.01
N PRO A 547 11.96 -16.05 40.18
CA PRO A 547 13.06 -15.09 40.34
C PRO A 547 14.46 -15.67 40.03
N VAL A 548 14.69 -16.96 40.30
CA VAL A 548 16.01 -17.62 40.15
C VAL A 548 16.35 -17.96 38.66
N LEU A 549 15.35 -18.00 37.76
CA LEU A 549 15.56 -18.29 36.34
C LEU A 549 15.78 -17.05 35.51
N GLY A 550 15.64 -15.83 36.05
CA GLY A 550 15.82 -14.58 35.35
C GLY A 550 17.23 -14.41 34.76
N ASP A 551 18.26 -14.72 35.54
CA ASP A 551 19.67 -14.57 35.13
C ASP A 551 20.10 -15.68 34.15
N ILE A 552 19.62 -16.92 34.37
CA ILE A 552 19.86 -18.05 33.44
C ILE A 552 19.12 -17.79 32.11
N SER A 553 17.92 -17.23 32.15
CA SER A 553 17.15 -16.83 30.99
C SER A 553 17.86 -15.71 30.21
N GLN A 554 18.56 -14.78 30.88
CA GLN A 554 19.38 -13.76 30.20
C GLN A 554 20.60 -14.37 29.49
N ALA A 555 21.30 -15.29 30.12
CA ALA A 555 22.47 -15.97 29.56
C ALA A 555 22.09 -16.82 28.34
N ILE A 556 21.01 -17.59 28.43
CA ILE A 556 20.48 -18.40 27.31
C ILE A 556 19.92 -17.49 26.20
N GLY A 557 19.25 -16.39 26.56
CA GLY A 557 18.76 -15.40 25.61
C GLY A 557 19.89 -14.71 24.83
N ASN A 558 21.03 -14.45 25.47
CA ASN A 558 22.22 -13.92 24.80
C ASN A 558 22.86 -14.95 23.86
N LEU A 559 22.87 -16.22 24.25
CA LEU A 559 23.37 -17.31 23.39
C LEU A 559 22.41 -17.58 22.21
N SER A 560 21.09 -17.52 22.44
CA SER A 560 20.07 -17.73 21.40
C SER A 560 19.96 -16.56 20.41
N SER A 561 20.41 -15.34 20.76
CA SER A 561 20.44 -14.20 19.84
C SER A 561 21.36 -14.41 18.64
N HIS A 562 22.35 -15.31 18.78
CA HIS A 562 23.31 -15.68 17.73
C HIS A 562 22.88 -16.92 16.94
N LEU A 563 21.91 -17.68 17.45
CA LEU A 563 21.33 -18.81 16.74
C LEU A 563 20.08 -18.35 15.94
N PRO A 564 19.75 -18.94 14.80
CA PRO A 564 18.56 -18.63 14.05
C PRO A 564 17.26 -19.15 14.73
N LEU A 565 17.30 -19.26 16.04
CA LEU A 565 16.20 -19.76 16.85
C LEU A 565 15.38 -18.58 17.41
N PHE A 566 14.08 -18.75 17.35
CA PHE A 566 13.08 -17.80 17.83
C PHE A 566 13.17 -17.57 19.35
N ASP A 567 12.49 -16.53 19.81
CA ASP A 567 12.14 -16.32 21.22
C ASP A 567 11.15 -17.44 21.63
N LEU A 568 11.72 -18.63 21.83
CA LEU A 568 10.95 -19.86 21.99
C LEU A 568 10.45 -20.02 23.42
N TRP A 569 9.21 -20.48 23.55
CA TRP A 569 8.71 -20.99 24.85
C TRP A 569 9.72 -21.97 25.47
N PRO A 570 10.08 -21.85 26.77
CA PRO A 570 9.46 -21.02 27.81
C PRO A 570 10.10 -19.62 28.04
N PHE A 571 11.08 -19.19 27.27
CA PHE A 571 11.95 -18.03 27.53
C PHE A 571 11.51 -16.74 26.83
N ARG A 572 10.22 -16.52 26.68
CA ARG A 572 9.66 -15.33 26.02
C ARG A 572 9.94 -14.07 26.80
N TYR A 573 10.57 -13.07 26.14
CA TYR A 573 10.98 -11.81 26.77
C TYR A 573 9.84 -10.83 26.97
N ALA A 574 8.94 -10.68 26.00
CA ALA A 574 7.87 -9.69 25.98
C ALA A 574 6.49 -10.33 25.80
N THR A 575 5.44 -9.59 26.19
CA THR A 575 4.04 -9.97 25.99
C THR A 575 3.21 -8.71 25.74
N SER A 576 1.97 -8.88 25.28
CA SER A 576 1.01 -7.79 25.12
C SER A 576 0.33 -7.49 26.44
N TYR A 577 0.09 -6.21 26.69
CA TYR A 577 -0.58 -5.69 27.87
C TYR A 577 -1.81 -4.88 27.51
N GLU A 578 -2.83 -4.97 28.34
CA GLU A 578 -4.07 -4.20 28.29
C GLU A 578 -4.11 -3.25 29.49
N ILE A 579 -4.58 -2.01 29.27
CA ILE A 579 -4.76 -1.05 30.35
C ILE A 579 -5.91 -1.46 31.27
N LYS A 580 -5.78 -1.24 32.57
CA LYS A 580 -6.88 -1.46 33.53
C LYS A 580 -7.87 -0.29 33.51
N PRO A 581 -9.16 -0.54 33.73
CA PRO A 581 -10.16 0.52 33.83
C PRO A 581 -9.77 1.58 34.88
N GLY A 582 -9.89 2.85 34.50
CA GLY A 582 -9.59 3.99 35.38
C GLY A 582 -8.11 4.39 35.44
N CYS A 583 -7.21 3.70 34.75
CA CYS A 583 -5.81 4.13 34.59
C CYS A 583 -5.63 5.04 33.36
N THR A 584 -4.66 5.93 33.43
CA THR A 584 -4.16 6.70 32.28
C THR A 584 -3.04 5.95 31.58
N PRO A 585 -2.86 6.10 30.26
CA PRO A 585 -1.78 5.47 29.52
C PRO A 585 -0.41 5.83 30.09
N LEU A 586 0.45 4.82 30.23
CA LEU A 586 1.81 4.95 30.74
C LEU A 586 2.79 4.25 29.80
N ALA A 587 3.96 4.83 29.64
CA ALA A 587 5.05 4.19 28.91
C ALA A 587 5.53 2.90 29.62
N PRO A 588 6.00 1.89 28.90
CA PRO A 588 6.41 0.58 29.45
C PRO A 588 7.55 0.63 30.50
N ASP A 589 8.35 1.69 30.48
CA ASP A 589 9.45 1.96 31.41
C ASP A 589 9.00 2.71 32.68
N ASN A 590 7.75 3.21 32.71
CA ASN A 590 7.22 3.89 33.89
C ASN A 590 7.11 2.90 35.06
N PRO A 591 7.62 3.26 36.29
CA PRO A 591 7.55 2.39 37.45
C PRO A 591 6.15 1.90 37.80
N LYS A 592 5.11 2.72 37.52
CA LYS A 592 3.70 2.39 37.79
C LYS A 592 3.02 1.62 36.64
N PHE A 593 3.74 1.32 35.55
CA PHE A 593 3.15 0.63 34.41
C PHE A 593 2.39 -0.65 34.80
N ARG A 594 2.98 -1.47 35.66
CA ARG A 594 2.40 -2.75 36.13
C ARG A 594 1.20 -2.60 37.06
N GLU A 595 1.06 -1.45 37.71
CA GLU A 595 -0.12 -1.13 38.53
C GLU A 595 -1.32 -0.90 37.62
N CYS A 596 -1.10 -0.29 36.45
CA CYS A 596 -2.12 0.11 35.49
C CYS A 596 -2.33 -0.84 34.30
N TYR A 597 -1.46 -1.83 34.11
CA TYR A 597 -1.58 -2.75 32.97
C TYR A 597 -1.61 -4.21 33.39
N THR A 598 -2.36 -5.03 32.63
CA THR A 598 -2.49 -6.46 32.83
C THR A 598 -1.96 -7.21 31.60
N PRO A 599 -1.14 -8.27 31.75
CA PRO A 599 -0.69 -9.07 30.62
C PRO A 599 -1.85 -9.87 30.03
N VAL A 600 -2.08 -9.75 28.71
CA VAL A 600 -3.14 -10.46 27.98
C VAL A 600 -2.62 -11.59 27.09
N GLY A 601 -1.34 -11.87 27.15
CA GLY A 601 -0.69 -12.94 26.39
C GLY A 601 0.05 -12.43 25.16
N ASP A 602 0.74 -13.35 24.47
CA ASP A 602 1.62 -12.96 23.34
C ASP A 602 0.86 -12.73 22.05
N PHE A 603 -0.33 -13.32 21.93
CA PHE A 603 -1.17 -13.25 20.72
C PHE A 603 -2.64 -13.11 21.16
N PRO A 604 -3.02 -11.94 21.71
CA PRO A 604 -4.40 -11.71 22.13
C PRO A 604 -5.36 -11.90 20.94
N ASP A 605 -6.57 -12.32 21.25
CA ASP A 605 -7.68 -12.53 20.33
C ASP A 605 -7.47 -13.58 19.21
N VAL A 606 -6.34 -14.25 19.13
CA VAL A 606 -6.08 -15.28 18.12
C VAL A 606 -6.68 -16.63 18.55
N ALA A 607 -7.52 -17.25 17.66
CA ALA A 607 -8.27 -18.48 17.95
C ALA A 607 -7.47 -19.78 17.79
N ILE A 608 -6.20 -19.74 17.44
CA ILE A 608 -5.35 -20.92 17.28
C ILE A 608 -4.43 -21.09 18.48
N SER A 609 -4.10 -22.36 18.81
CA SER A 609 -3.24 -22.63 19.97
C SER A 609 -1.84 -22.03 19.78
N PRO A 610 -1.20 -21.55 20.85
CA PRO A 610 0.17 -21.03 20.79
C PRO A 610 1.14 -22.03 20.14
N LYS A 611 0.99 -23.33 20.38
CA LYS A 611 1.82 -24.36 19.77
C LYS A 611 1.71 -24.33 18.23
N LEU A 612 0.50 -24.16 17.69
CA LEU A 612 0.28 -24.09 16.24
C LEU A 612 0.81 -22.77 15.66
N ILE A 613 0.68 -21.65 16.42
CA ILE A 613 1.27 -20.37 16.02
C ILE A 613 2.78 -20.52 15.90
N TYR A 614 3.45 -21.05 16.93
CA TYR A 614 4.90 -21.27 16.89
C TYR A 614 5.32 -22.23 15.77
N THR A 615 4.56 -23.29 15.53
CA THR A 615 4.82 -24.20 14.41
C THR A 615 4.73 -23.46 13.08
N ARG A 616 3.73 -22.59 12.87
CA ARG A 616 3.60 -21.77 11.65
C ARG A 616 4.72 -20.75 11.54
N LEU A 617 5.12 -20.09 12.64
CA LEU A 617 6.25 -19.17 12.69
C LEU A 617 7.54 -19.88 12.25
N ILE A 618 7.85 -21.04 12.80
CA ILE A 618 9.05 -21.82 12.47
C ILE A 618 9.03 -22.30 11.02
N THR A 619 7.88 -22.80 10.54
CA THR A 619 7.76 -23.31 9.17
C THR A 619 7.80 -22.20 8.12
N ALA A 620 7.36 -20.98 8.44
CA ALA A 620 7.52 -19.81 7.55
C ALA A 620 9.01 -19.51 7.30
N PHE A 621 9.88 -19.69 8.31
CA PHE A 621 11.33 -19.50 8.14
C PHE A 621 12.01 -20.66 7.40
N GLY A 622 11.59 -21.91 7.63
CA GLY A 622 12.15 -23.07 6.95
C GLY A 622 11.84 -23.11 5.45
N ALA A 623 10.82 -22.38 5.02
CA ALA A 623 10.43 -22.29 3.61
C ALA A 623 11.20 -21.23 2.79
N GLY A 624 12.28 -20.64 3.33
CA GLY A 624 13.12 -19.70 2.59
C GLY A 624 12.51 -18.29 2.44
N VAL A 625 11.53 -17.93 3.27
CA VAL A 625 10.84 -16.61 3.25
C VAL A 625 11.82 -15.43 3.43
N LYS A 626 13.01 -15.69 3.95
CA LYS A 626 14.09 -14.70 4.12
C LYS A 626 14.53 -14.00 2.81
N GLY A 627 14.22 -14.58 1.64
CA GLY A 627 14.52 -14.00 0.33
C GLY A 627 13.33 -13.31 -0.33
N ILE A 628 12.14 -13.30 0.30
CA ILE A 628 10.90 -12.75 -0.27
C ILE A 628 10.46 -11.49 0.50
N LEU A 629 10.98 -11.33 1.70
CA LEU A 629 10.74 -10.19 2.60
C LEU A 629 11.91 -9.24 2.61
#